data_0f87254c4fa19ebb1e3f020c9ade85bb
#
_entry.id   0f87254c4fa19ebb1e3f020c9ade85bb
#
_cell.length_a   1.000
_cell.length_b   1.000
_cell.length_c   1.000
_cell.angle_alpha   90.00
_cell.angle_beta   90.00
_cell.angle_gamma   90.00
#
_symmetry.space_group_name_H-M   'P 1'
#
loop_
_entity.id
_entity.type
_entity.pdbx_description
1 polymer ?
#
loop_
_entity_poly.entity_id
_entity_poly.type
_entity_poly.pdbx_seq_one_letter_code
_entity_poly.pdbx_strand_id
1 'polypeptide(L)'
;MIMASAESDIPTEMQDRGKWYGDAADYWKNIPATVNGMLGGYAHISPTDIKDSKQFLKSFLELPDECDEKTPAKVRRIEPSSTNDTSITSKIKPSIALDCGAGIGRVTKNLLLPLFDTVDMVEQNPAFLQKAKDYLGEKKDRIGHFYAQGLQDFKPETGRYSVIWVQWVLGHLTDDDFVDFFERCQLGLAPGGLICVKENITKTGVDMDSEDSSVTRSDEKLRELFAKSSLTVIKDEVQKNFPGELYRVKMYAMRPKS
;
A
#
# COMPACT_ATOMS: atom_id res chain seq x y z
N MET A 1 15.23 7.19 -40.90
CA MET A 1 14.48 7.81 -39.80
C MET A 1 14.86 7.06 -38.57
N ILE A 2 15.86 7.56 -37.83
CA ILE A 2 16.41 6.91 -36.64
C ILE A 2 15.43 7.20 -35.52
N MET A 3 14.76 6.17 -34.99
CA MET A 3 14.01 6.31 -33.76
C MET A 3 15.01 6.62 -32.65
N ALA A 4 14.94 7.81 -32.09
CA ALA A 4 15.63 8.13 -30.86
C ALA A 4 15.14 7.14 -29.81
N SER A 5 16.05 6.36 -29.24
CA SER A 5 15.81 5.57 -28.05
C SER A 5 15.36 6.56 -26.97
N ALA A 6 14.20 6.37 -26.39
CA ALA A 6 13.81 7.07 -25.19
C ALA A 6 14.91 6.77 -24.15
N GLU A 7 15.75 7.77 -23.86
CA GLU A 7 16.63 7.72 -22.70
C GLU A 7 15.75 7.44 -21.48
N SER A 8 16.16 6.46 -20.70
CA SER A 8 15.42 6.06 -19.50
C SER A 8 15.39 7.23 -18.53
N ASP A 9 14.19 7.73 -18.18
CA ASP A 9 13.95 8.76 -17.13
C ASP A 9 14.37 8.29 -15.73
N ILE A 10 15.20 7.25 -15.64
CA ILE A 10 15.66 6.66 -14.38
C ILE A 10 16.88 7.47 -13.91
N PRO A 11 16.81 8.08 -12.69
CA PRO A 11 17.97 8.77 -12.12
C PRO A 11 19.20 7.87 -12.05
N THR A 12 20.37 8.42 -12.39
CA THR A 12 21.65 7.67 -12.41
C THR A 12 22.01 7.13 -11.03
N GLU A 13 21.57 7.77 -9.98
CA GLU A 13 21.77 7.39 -8.59
C GLU A 13 21.14 6.04 -8.25
N MET A 14 20.03 5.67 -8.91
CA MET A 14 19.38 4.37 -8.76
C MET A 14 20.15 3.22 -9.40
N GLN A 15 21.17 3.49 -10.21
CA GLN A 15 21.97 2.45 -10.87
C GLN A 15 22.92 1.74 -9.88
N ASP A 16 23.39 2.44 -8.84
CA ASP A 16 24.10 1.80 -7.72
C ASP A 16 23.08 1.36 -6.66
N ARG A 17 22.49 0.20 -6.87
CA ARG A 17 21.46 -0.38 -5.99
C ARG A 17 21.92 -0.48 -4.54
N GLY A 18 23.19 -0.81 -4.30
CA GLY A 18 23.73 -0.94 -2.94
C GLY A 18 23.75 0.39 -2.21
N LYS A 19 24.25 1.42 -2.89
CA LYS A 19 24.28 2.79 -2.36
C LYS A 19 22.86 3.33 -2.17
N TRP A 20 21.97 3.18 -3.15
CA TRP A 20 20.61 3.66 -3.13
C TRP A 20 19.84 3.19 -1.89
N TYR A 21 19.80 1.88 -1.65
CA TYR A 21 19.12 1.33 -0.46
C TYR A 21 19.86 1.60 0.84
N GLY A 22 21.18 1.72 0.82
CA GLY A 22 21.99 2.09 1.98
C GLY A 22 21.69 3.50 2.45
N ASP A 23 21.69 4.47 1.54
CA ASP A 23 21.41 5.87 1.82
C ASP A 23 19.97 6.05 2.37
N ALA A 24 18.98 5.40 1.74
CA ALA A 24 17.60 5.38 2.23
C ALA A 24 17.49 4.80 3.66
N ALA A 25 18.17 3.68 3.92
CA ALA A 25 18.15 3.07 5.25
C ALA A 25 18.80 3.97 6.30
N ASP A 26 19.88 4.66 5.98
CA ASP A 26 20.57 5.59 6.87
C ASP A 26 19.74 6.85 7.14
N TYR A 27 19.02 7.37 6.13
CA TYR A 27 18.07 8.47 6.32
C TYR A 27 16.98 8.09 7.33
N TRP A 28 16.25 7.00 7.06
CA TRP A 28 15.14 6.56 7.91
C TRP A 28 15.57 6.14 9.31
N LYS A 29 16.81 5.71 9.51
CA LYS A 29 17.37 5.40 10.82
C LYS A 29 17.44 6.63 11.73
N ASN A 30 17.59 7.82 11.16
CA ASN A 30 17.69 9.10 11.87
C ASN A 30 16.34 9.80 12.07
N ILE A 31 15.27 9.30 11.42
CA ILE A 31 13.92 9.86 11.55
C ILE A 31 13.29 9.44 12.90
N PRO A 32 12.71 10.38 13.67
CA PRO A 32 12.04 10.05 14.92
C PRO A 32 10.89 9.04 14.69
N ALA A 33 10.87 7.98 15.50
CA ALA A 33 9.84 6.92 15.45
C ALA A 33 8.49 7.42 16.02
N THR A 34 7.90 8.43 15.40
CA THR A 34 6.65 9.10 15.75
C THR A 34 5.75 9.23 14.52
N VAL A 35 4.45 9.45 14.71
CA VAL A 35 3.55 9.76 13.58
C VAL A 35 4.01 10.98 12.79
N ASN A 36 4.58 11.97 13.48
CA ASN A 36 5.10 13.15 12.82
C ASN A 36 6.34 12.85 11.96
N GLY A 37 7.25 12.00 12.46
CA GLY A 37 8.40 11.53 11.69
C GLY A 37 7.99 10.71 10.46
N MET A 38 7.04 9.77 10.63
CA MET A 38 6.52 8.95 9.51
C MET A 38 5.80 9.77 8.43
N LEU A 39 5.40 10.99 8.74
CA LEU A 39 4.66 11.88 7.82
C LEU A 39 5.44 13.18 7.49
N GLY A 40 6.76 13.14 7.61
CA GLY A 40 7.61 14.28 7.22
C GLY A 40 7.22 15.63 7.87
N GLY A 41 6.72 15.60 9.11
CA GLY A 41 6.25 16.82 9.80
C GLY A 41 4.73 17.08 9.67
N TYR A 42 4.01 16.35 8.84
CA TYR A 42 2.59 16.55 8.55
C TYR A 42 1.66 15.62 9.34
N ALA A 43 1.93 15.37 10.61
CA ALA A 43 1.10 14.47 11.44
C ALA A 43 -0.40 14.79 11.39
N HIS A 44 -0.77 16.06 11.20
CA HIS A 44 -2.15 16.55 11.18
C HIS A 44 -2.98 16.01 9.98
N ILE A 45 -2.33 15.54 8.89
CA ILE A 45 -3.06 14.95 7.76
C ILE A 45 -3.52 13.52 8.06
N SER A 46 -2.98 12.85 9.09
CA SER A 46 -3.23 11.43 9.38
C SER A 46 -4.72 11.07 9.48
N PRO A 47 -5.58 11.85 10.16
CA PRO A 47 -7.01 11.51 10.23
C PRO A 47 -7.70 11.52 8.87
N THR A 48 -7.39 12.51 8.01
CA THR A 48 -7.93 12.63 6.65
C THR A 48 -7.43 11.49 5.77
N ASP A 49 -6.12 11.21 5.82
CA ASP A 49 -5.49 10.08 5.13
C ASP A 49 -6.20 8.75 5.44
N ILE A 50 -6.36 8.43 6.72
CA ILE A 50 -6.98 7.18 7.16
C ILE A 50 -8.44 7.11 6.78
N LYS A 51 -9.20 8.21 6.92
CA LYS A 51 -10.62 8.26 6.57
C LYS A 51 -10.85 7.93 5.11
N ASP A 52 -10.12 8.58 4.20
CA ASP A 52 -10.31 8.41 2.76
C ASP A 52 -9.79 7.02 2.31
N SER A 53 -8.65 6.56 2.86
CA SER A 53 -8.15 5.20 2.65
C SER A 53 -9.15 4.13 3.10
N LYS A 54 -9.81 4.34 4.24
CA LYS A 54 -10.84 3.43 4.76
C LYS A 54 -12.06 3.38 3.83
N GLN A 55 -12.51 4.54 3.33
CA GLN A 55 -13.63 4.61 2.40
C GLN A 55 -13.30 3.90 1.09
N PHE A 56 -12.10 4.15 0.54
CA PHE A 56 -11.62 3.49 -0.66
C PHE A 56 -11.61 1.96 -0.50
N LEU A 57 -11.00 1.47 0.58
CA LEU A 57 -10.84 0.04 0.84
C LEU A 57 -12.17 -0.67 1.12
N LYS A 58 -13.09 -0.04 1.89
CA LYS A 58 -14.44 -0.58 2.15
C LYS A 58 -15.23 -0.89 0.88
N SER A 59 -14.97 -0.20 -0.22
CA SER A 59 -15.68 -0.45 -1.49
C SER A 59 -15.42 -1.85 -2.07
N PHE A 60 -14.36 -2.53 -1.63
CA PHE A 60 -13.94 -3.86 -2.10
C PHE A 60 -14.24 -4.98 -1.08
N LEU A 61 -14.55 -4.64 0.16
CA LEU A 61 -14.68 -5.61 1.25
C LEU A 61 -16.14 -6.02 1.49
N GLU A 62 -16.33 -7.32 1.76
CA GLU A 62 -17.57 -7.82 2.37
C GLU A 62 -17.53 -7.46 3.86
N LEU A 63 -18.17 -6.37 4.23
CA LEU A 63 -18.30 -5.99 5.63
C LEU A 63 -19.70 -6.37 6.11
N PRO A 64 -19.86 -6.79 7.39
CA PRO A 64 -21.17 -6.93 7.98
C PRO A 64 -21.97 -5.62 7.79
N ASP A 65 -23.25 -5.73 7.46
CA ASP A 65 -24.11 -4.56 7.46
C ASP A 65 -23.95 -3.86 8.82
N GLU A 66 -23.60 -2.57 8.81
CA GLU A 66 -23.66 -1.76 10.01
C GLU A 66 -25.14 -1.82 10.45
N CYS A 67 -25.44 -2.71 11.41
CA CYS A 67 -26.78 -2.79 11.99
C CYS A 67 -27.09 -1.41 12.57
N ASP A 68 -27.99 -0.69 11.90
CA ASP A 68 -28.71 0.41 12.54
C ASP A 68 -29.39 -0.19 13.79
N GLU A 69 -28.92 0.20 14.97
CA GLU A 69 -29.49 -0.24 16.28
C GLU A 69 -30.98 0.09 16.45
N LYS A 70 -31.67 0.50 15.40
CA LYS A 70 -33.05 1.00 15.43
C LYS A 70 -34.08 0.24 14.60
N THR A 71 -33.74 -0.93 13.99
CA THR A 71 -34.76 -1.67 13.22
C THR A 71 -34.87 -3.12 13.69
N PRO A 72 -36.07 -3.55 14.18
CA PRO A 72 -36.30 -4.94 14.61
C PRO A 72 -36.23 -5.88 13.39
N ALA A 73 -35.59 -7.03 13.59
CA ALA A 73 -35.32 -8.06 12.59
C ALA A 73 -36.61 -8.50 11.86
N LYS A 74 -36.73 -8.13 10.57
CA LYS A 74 -37.61 -8.83 9.63
C LYS A 74 -36.81 -9.90 8.93
N VAL A 75 -37.19 -11.14 9.17
CA VAL A 75 -36.69 -12.33 8.47
C VAL A 75 -36.89 -12.12 6.96
N ARG A 76 -35.82 -11.95 6.21
CA ARG A 76 -35.83 -11.99 4.76
C ARG A 76 -35.49 -13.40 4.26
N ARG A 77 -36.43 -13.99 3.57
CA ARG A 77 -36.31 -15.23 2.82
C ARG A 77 -35.25 -14.99 1.69
N ILE A 78 -34.23 -15.82 1.66
CA ILE A 78 -33.20 -15.80 0.60
C ILE A 78 -33.76 -16.65 -0.54
N GLU A 79 -34.03 -16.05 -1.68
CA GLU A 79 -34.26 -16.74 -2.96
C GLU A 79 -32.89 -16.93 -3.65
N PRO A 80 -32.58 -18.10 -4.18
CA PRO A 80 -31.33 -18.33 -4.89
C PRO A 80 -31.42 -17.76 -6.31
N SER A 81 -30.73 -16.68 -6.61
CA SER A 81 -30.57 -16.20 -7.97
C SER A 81 -29.36 -16.86 -8.62
N SER A 82 -29.63 -17.68 -9.61
CA SER A 82 -28.64 -18.20 -10.55
C SER A 82 -28.32 -17.17 -11.61
N THR A 83 -27.14 -16.57 -11.58
CA THR A 83 -26.48 -16.03 -12.77
C THR A 83 -24.98 -16.13 -12.59
N ASN A 84 -24.34 -16.95 -13.44
CA ASN A 84 -22.90 -17.00 -13.63
C ASN A 84 -22.45 -15.69 -14.30
N ASP A 85 -22.16 -14.67 -13.52
CA ASP A 85 -21.42 -13.50 -13.97
C ASP A 85 -20.15 -13.40 -13.13
N THR A 86 -19.04 -13.90 -13.68
CA THR A 86 -17.68 -13.76 -13.15
C THR A 86 -17.23 -12.33 -13.37
N SER A 87 -17.95 -11.37 -12.81
CA SER A 87 -17.63 -9.97 -12.94
C SER A 87 -16.61 -9.52 -11.90
N ILE A 88 -15.79 -8.60 -12.30
CA ILE A 88 -14.77 -7.80 -11.61
C ILE A 88 -15.21 -7.26 -10.21
N THR A 89 -16.42 -7.52 -9.77
CA THR A 89 -17.11 -6.91 -8.64
C THR A 89 -17.30 -7.80 -7.39
N SER A 90 -16.77 -9.04 -7.38
CA SER A 90 -16.88 -9.86 -6.16
C SER A 90 -16.12 -9.20 -5.01
N LYS A 91 -16.83 -8.91 -3.92
CA LYS A 91 -16.24 -8.37 -2.70
C LYS A 91 -15.36 -9.41 -2.01
N ILE A 92 -14.36 -8.92 -1.29
CA ILE A 92 -13.34 -9.71 -0.60
C ILE A 92 -13.77 -9.88 0.86
N LYS A 93 -13.75 -11.12 1.37
CA LYS A 93 -13.87 -11.36 2.80
C LYS A 93 -12.58 -10.92 3.48
N PRO A 94 -12.62 -9.90 4.37
CA PRO A 94 -11.43 -9.45 5.05
C PRO A 94 -10.95 -10.51 6.05
N SER A 95 -9.71 -10.96 5.90
CA SER A 95 -9.08 -11.91 6.80
C SER A 95 -7.70 -11.40 7.22
N ILE A 96 -6.68 -11.57 6.38
CA ILE A 96 -5.32 -11.14 6.67
C ILE A 96 -4.91 -10.04 5.70
N ALA A 97 -4.40 -8.92 6.22
CA ALA A 97 -3.77 -7.88 5.42
C ALA A 97 -2.27 -7.84 5.63
N LEU A 98 -1.55 -7.32 4.64
CA LEU A 98 -0.12 -7.00 4.71
C LEU A 98 0.05 -5.48 4.62
N ASP A 99 0.78 -4.89 5.58
CA ASP A 99 1.19 -3.48 5.58
C ASP A 99 2.66 -3.39 5.14
N CYS A 100 2.91 -2.84 3.96
CA CYS A 100 4.23 -2.73 3.36
C CYS A 100 4.82 -1.33 3.59
N GLY A 101 6.04 -1.27 4.17
CA GLY A 101 6.61 -0.01 4.65
C GLY A 101 5.86 0.50 5.88
N ALA A 102 5.58 -0.41 6.83
CA ALA A 102 4.64 -0.17 7.92
C ALA A 102 5.10 0.89 8.94
N GLY A 103 6.40 1.23 8.96
CA GLY A 103 6.98 2.16 9.92
C GLY A 103 6.66 1.74 11.35
N ILE A 104 6.13 2.69 12.13
CA ILE A 104 5.68 2.42 13.51
C ILE A 104 4.25 1.83 13.59
N GLY A 105 3.65 1.41 12.46
CA GLY A 105 2.33 0.80 12.44
C GLY A 105 1.15 1.79 12.42
N ARG A 106 1.34 3.01 11.90
CA ARG A 106 0.28 4.02 11.83
C ARG A 106 -0.91 3.55 10.98
N VAL A 107 -0.63 3.03 9.79
CA VAL A 107 -1.64 2.49 8.86
C VAL A 107 -2.20 1.18 9.43
N THR A 108 -1.35 0.29 9.89
CA THR A 108 -1.76 -0.95 10.57
C THR A 108 -2.79 -0.68 11.66
N LYS A 109 -2.51 0.25 12.62
CA LYS A 109 -3.38 0.51 13.77
C LYS A 109 -4.72 1.13 13.41
N ASN A 110 -4.70 2.09 12.47
CA ASN A 110 -5.83 2.99 12.25
C ASN A 110 -6.67 2.64 11.01
N LEU A 111 -6.07 1.95 10.03
CA LEU A 111 -6.75 1.51 8.81
C LEU A 111 -6.99 0.01 8.78
N LEU A 112 -5.93 -0.80 8.90
CA LEU A 112 -6.02 -2.23 8.58
C LEU A 112 -6.63 -3.04 9.73
N LEU A 113 -6.16 -2.92 10.97
CA LEU A 113 -6.74 -3.65 12.11
C LEU A 113 -8.22 -3.38 12.37
N PRO A 114 -8.80 -2.20 12.07
CA PRO A 114 -10.25 -2.00 12.10
C PRO A 114 -11.05 -2.76 11.03
N LEU A 115 -10.39 -3.28 9.98
CA LEU A 115 -11.04 -3.91 8.82
C LEU A 115 -10.70 -5.38 8.66
N PHE A 116 -9.54 -5.84 9.14
CA PHE A 116 -9.02 -7.20 8.96
C PHE A 116 -8.78 -7.87 10.31
N ASP A 117 -8.95 -9.19 10.36
CA ASP A 117 -8.75 -9.97 11.59
C ASP A 117 -7.29 -9.94 12.06
N THR A 118 -6.37 -10.06 11.13
CA THR A 118 -4.92 -10.09 11.37
C THR A 118 -4.21 -9.19 10.36
N VAL A 119 -3.11 -8.58 10.78
CA VAL A 119 -2.23 -7.79 9.89
C VAL A 119 -0.79 -8.27 10.06
N ASP A 120 -0.10 -8.52 8.97
CA ASP A 120 1.35 -8.68 8.94
C ASP A 120 1.99 -7.34 8.57
N MET A 121 3.17 -7.07 9.10
CA MET A 121 3.89 -5.81 8.91
C MET A 121 5.27 -6.07 8.30
N VAL A 122 5.62 -5.34 7.24
CA VAL A 122 6.97 -5.33 6.66
C VAL A 122 7.56 -3.93 6.81
N GLU A 123 8.73 -3.85 7.42
CA GLU A 123 9.46 -2.60 7.62
C GLU A 123 10.96 -2.90 7.67
N GLN A 124 11.77 -2.16 6.91
CA GLN A 124 13.21 -2.39 6.87
C GLN A 124 13.93 -2.00 8.16
N ASN A 125 13.42 -1.00 8.89
CA ASN A 125 14.01 -0.52 10.13
C ASN A 125 13.48 -1.32 11.34
N PRO A 126 14.29 -2.20 11.96
CA PRO A 126 13.84 -3.00 13.09
C PRO A 126 13.50 -2.15 14.33
N ALA A 127 14.06 -0.94 14.46
CA ALA A 127 13.71 -0.04 15.55
C ALA A 127 12.27 0.50 15.39
N PHE A 128 11.81 0.72 14.16
CA PHE A 128 10.42 1.10 13.91
C PHE A 128 9.47 -0.04 14.26
N LEU A 129 9.79 -1.28 13.91
CA LEU A 129 8.99 -2.44 14.31
C LEU A 129 8.95 -2.64 15.82
N GLN A 130 10.06 -2.38 16.52
CA GLN A 130 10.04 -2.42 17.98
C GLN A 130 9.14 -1.32 18.54
N LYS A 131 9.19 -0.11 17.99
CA LYS A 131 8.30 1.00 18.38
C LYS A 131 6.84 0.72 18.03
N ALA A 132 6.58 0.01 16.93
CA ALA A 132 5.24 -0.39 16.52
C ALA A 132 4.53 -1.23 17.60
N LYS A 133 5.24 -2.12 18.28
CA LYS A 133 4.69 -2.93 19.38
C LYS A 133 4.12 -2.07 20.51
N ASP A 134 4.82 -0.97 20.85
CA ASP A 134 4.36 -0.02 21.86
C ASP A 134 3.21 0.83 21.32
N TYR A 135 3.34 1.31 20.07
CA TYR A 135 2.33 2.15 19.44
C TYR A 135 0.99 1.44 19.22
N LEU A 136 1.03 0.16 18.86
CA LEU A 136 -0.16 -0.66 18.68
C LEU A 136 -0.88 -0.93 20.02
N GLY A 137 -0.15 -1.02 21.13
CA GLY A 137 -0.71 -1.35 22.45
C GLY A 137 -1.32 -2.76 22.44
N GLU A 138 -2.53 -2.90 22.99
CA GLU A 138 -3.25 -4.19 23.02
C GLU A 138 -3.56 -4.76 21.64
N LYS A 139 -3.64 -3.92 20.62
CA LYS A 139 -3.90 -4.39 19.25
C LYS A 139 -2.74 -5.20 18.65
N LYS A 140 -1.55 -5.19 19.27
CA LYS A 140 -0.38 -5.96 18.82
C LYS A 140 -0.66 -7.48 18.75
N ASP A 141 -1.58 -7.99 19.58
CA ASP A 141 -1.93 -9.42 19.61
C ASP A 141 -2.67 -9.87 18.34
N ARG A 142 -3.08 -8.93 17.49
CA ARG A 142 -3.65 -9.17 16.17
C ARG A 142 -2.64 -9.00 15.03
N ILE A 143 -1.36 -8.83 15.35
CA ILE A 143 -0.28 -8.88 14.36
C ILE A 143 0.17 -10.33 14.21
N GLY A 144 0.12 -10.82 12.97
CA GLY A 144 0.60 -12.17 12.66
C GLY A 144 2.12 -12.23 12.64
N HIS A 145 2.74 -11.39 11.81
CA HIS A 145 4.18 -11.35 11.64
C HIS A 145 4.73 -9.92 11.59
N PHE A 146 5.95 -9.76 12.12
CA PHE A 146 6.78 -8.57 11.96
C PHE A 146 8.00 -8.95 11.13
N TYR A 147 8.05 -8.52 9.87
CA TYR A 147 9.17 -8.79 8.96
C TYR A 147 10.10 -7.58 8.93
N ALA A 148 11.31 -7.75 9.49
CA ALA A 148 12.37 -6.74 9.44
C ALA A 148 13.15 -6.86 8.12
N GLN A 149 12.55 -6.45 7.00
CA GLN A 149 13.09 -6.59 5.65
C GLN A 149 12.75 -5.40 4.77
N GLY A 150 13.63 -5.05 3.83
CA GLY A 150 13.32 -4.13 2.74
C GLY A 150 12.43 -4.80 1.69
N LEU A 151 11.57 -4.00 1.04
CA LEU A 151 10.62 -4.53 0.05
C LEU A 151 11.32 -5.13 -1.18
N GLN A 152 12.54 -4.66 -1.52
CA GLN A 152 13.34 -5.19 -2.63
C GLN A 152 13.67 -6.68 -2.45
N ASP A 153 13.73 -7.16 -1.22
CA ASP A 153 14.09 -8.55 -0.89
C ASP A 153 12.94 -9.35 -0.26
N PHE A 154 11.87 -8.68 0.14
CA PHE A 154 10.74 -9.31 0.83
C PHE A 154 9.96 -10.25 -0.08
N LYS A 155 9.61 -11.41 0.47
CA LYS A 155 8.78 -12.43 -0.20
C LYS A 155 7.55 -12.73 0.66
N PRO A 156 6.36 -12.31 0.21
CA PRO A 156 5.11 -12.62 0.91
C PRO A 156 4.87 -14.13 0.99
N GLU A 157 4.26 -14.59 2.07
CA GLU A 157 3.78 -15.98 2.17
C GLU A 157 2.69 -16.23 1.13
N THR A 158 2.84 -17.30 0.35
CA THR A 158 1.98 -17.61 -0.79
C THR A 158 0.51 -17.79 -0.37
N GLY A 159 -0.40 -17.13 -1.08
CA GLY A 159 -1.84 -17.29 -0.92
C GLY A 159 -2.41 -16.77 0.40
N ARG A 160 -1.67 -15.96 1.14
CA ARG A 160 -2.00 -15.56 2.51
C ARG A 160 -2.90 -14.33 2.62
N TYR A 161 -2.76 -13.34 1.76
CA TYR A 161 -3.28 -12.00 2.01
C TYR A 161 -4.55 -11.70 1.22
N SER A 162 -5.61 -11.32 1.93
CA SER A 162 -6.82 -10.75 1.32
C SER A 162 -6.54 -9.39 0.69
N VAL A 163 -5.70 -8.58 1.35
CA VAL A 163 -5.24 -7.28 0.87
C VAL A 163 -3.75 -7.08 1.20
N ILE A 164 -3.01 -6.59 0.22
CA ILE A 164 -1.65 -6.05 0.39
C ILE A 164 -1.76 -4.54 0.23
N TRP A 165 -1.45 -3.78 1.28
CA TRP A 165 -1.46 -2.32 1.32
C TRP A 165 -0.05 -1.77 1.28
N VAL A 166 0.22 -0.87 0.33
CA VAL A 166 1.53 -0.26 0.09
C VAL A 166 1.34 1.25 0.07
N GLN A 167 1.92 1.97 1.04
CA GLN A 167 1.72 3.42 1.15
C GLN A 167 3.01 4.16 1.45
N TRP A 168 3.35 5.13 0.59
CA TRP A 168 4.49 6.05 0.75
C TRP A 168 5.83 5.34 0.98
N VAL A 169 6.08 4.29 0.20
CA VAL A 169 7.31 3.49 0.29
C VAL A 169 7.87 3.10 -1.08
N LEU A 170 7.05 3.16 -2.14
CA LEU A 170 7.48 2.71 -3.47
C LEU A 170 8.51 3.65 -4.12
N GLY A 171 8.62 4.88 -3.62
CA GLY A 171 9.66 5.82 -4.03
C GLY A 171 11.07 5.29 -3.81
N HIS A 172 11.27 4.46 -2.80
CA HIS A 172 12.58 3.87 -2.52
C HIS A 172 12.94 2.68 -3.41
N LEU A 173 11.99 2.06 -4.12
CA LEU A 173 12.30 0.96 -5.04
C LEU A 173 12.80 1.47 -6.39
N THR A 174 13.87 0.85 -6.91
CA THR A 174 14.20 0.99 -8.33
C THR A 174 13.06 0.48 -9.20
N ASP A 175 13.01 0.85 -10.48
CA ASP A 175 11.92 0.39 -11.35
C ASP A 175 11.91 -1.13 -11.51
N ASP A 176 13.08 -1.76 -11.57
CA ASP A 176 13.21 -3.22 -11.65
C ASP A 176 12.73 -3.88 -10.34
N ASP A 177 13.20 -3.41 -9.18
CA ASP A 177 12.77 -3.93 -7.88
C ASP A 177 11.29 -3.67 -7.61
N PHE A 178 10.72 -2.60 -8.15
CA PHE A 178 9.29 -2.33 -8.11
C PHE A 178 8.49 -3.41 -8.84
N VAL A 179 8.91 -3.76 -10.06
CA VAL A 179 8.28 -4.83 -10.85
C VAL A 179 8.41 -6.16 -10.12
N ASP A 180 9.61 -6.54 -9.72
CA ASP A 180 9.90 -7.78 -9.00
C ASP A 180 9.10 -7.89 -7.68
N PHE A 181 8.98 -6.79 -6.93
CA PHE A 181 8.20 -6.75 -5.70
C PHE A 181 6.73 -7.05 -5.95
N PHE A 182 6.12 -6.42 -6.97
CA PHE A 182 4.72 -6.67 -7.27
C PHE A 182 4.47 -8.05 -7.88
N GLU A 183 5.41 -8.62 -8.62
CA GLU A 183 5.33 -10.02 -9.04
C GLU A 183 5.30 -10.97 -7.85
N ARG A 184 6.14 -10.74 -6.84
CA ARG A 184 6.11 -11.51 -5.58
C ARG A 184 4.82 -11.27 -4.79
N CYS A 185 4.30 -10.04 -4.74
CA CYS A 185 3.04 -9.72 -4.08
C CYS A 185 1.86 -10.50 -4.65
N GLN A 186 1.82 -10.71 -5.97
CA GLN A 186 0.75 -11.50 -6.61
C GLN A 186 0.71 -12.93 -6.10
N LEU A 187 1.87 -13.55 -5.87
CA LEU A 187 1.95 -14.88 -5.28
C LEU A 187 1.44 -14.92 -3.84
N GLY A 188 1.57 -13.80 -3.12
CA GLY A 188 1.09 -13.65 -1.74
C GLY A 188 -0.42 -13.46 -1.61
N LEU A 189 -1.14 -13.15 -2.71
CA LEU A 189 -2.58 -12.92 -2.66
C LEU A 189 -3.36 -14.23 -2.43
N ALA A 190 -4.29 -14.17 -1.49
CA ALA A 190 -5.34 -15.17 -1.37
C ALA A 190 -6.28 -15.12 -2.61
N PRO A 191 -7.05 -16.19 -2.91
CA PRO A 191 -7.99 -16.16 -4.02
C PRO A 191 -8.92 -14.93 -3.97
N GLY A 192 -8.95 -14.17 -5.06
CA GLY A 192 -9.72 -12.92 -5.15
C GLY A 192 -9.09 -11.72 -4.41
N GLY A 193 -7.90 -11.87 -3.85
CA GLY A 193 -7.18 -10.83 -3.13
C GLY A 193 -6.86 -9.60 -3.97
N LEU A 194 -6.46 -8.52 -3.32
CA LEU A 194 -6.27 -7.18 -3.88
C LEU A 194 -4.95 -6.57 -3.43
N ILE A 195 -4.27 -5.88 -4.34
CA ILE A 195 -3.15 -4.99 -4.01
C ILE A 195 -3.66 -3.55 -4.05
N CYS A 196 -3.44 -2.82 -2.97
CA CYS A 196 -3.74 -1.39 -2.87
C CYS A 196 -2.45 -0.60 -2.71
N VAL A 197 -2.29 0.43 -3.54
CA VAL A 197 -1.18 1.39 -3.46
C VAL A 197 -1.73 2.76 -3.15
N LYS A 198 -1.03 3.51 -2.29
CA LYS A 198 -1.28 4.93 -2.05
C LYS A 198 0.04 5.70 -2.08
N GLU A 199 0.22 6.53 -3.10
CA GLU A 199 1.48 7.23 -3.35
C GLU A 199 1.31 8.67 -3.76
N ASN A 200 2.36 9.45 -3.53
CA ASN A 200 2.56 10.75 -4.13
C ASN A 200 2.70 10.60 -5.66
N ILE A 201 2.19 11.56 -6.40
CA ILE A 201 2.36 11.61 -7.85
C ILE A 201 2.83 13.00 -8.30
N THR A 202 3.79 13.02 -9.24
CA THR A 202 4.18 14.21 -9.98
C THR A 202 3.19 14.50 -11.12
N LYS A 203 3.33 15.64 -11.76
CA LYS A 203 2.56 15.96 -12.96
C LYS A 203 3.02 15.17 -14.18
N THR A 204 4.32 14.99 -14.33
CA THR A 204 4.98 14.29 -15.45
C THR A 204 6.30 13.71 -14.97
N GLY A 205 6.73 12.60 -15.56
CA GLY A 205 8.06 12.01 -15.34
C GLY A 205 8.29 11.54 -13.90
N VAL A 206 9.47 11.82 -13.41
CA VAL A 206 9.97 11.38 -12.09
C VAL A 206 10.70 12.54 -11.42
N ASP A 207 10.34 12.87 -10.18
CA ASP A 207 11.06 13.80 -9.33
C ASP A 207 11.91 13.01 -8.32
N MET A 208 13.20 13.31 -8.25
CA MET A 208 14.13 12.66 -7.32
C MET A 208 14.30 13.49 -6.06
N ASP A 209 14.26 12.83 -4.91
CA ASP A 209 14.71 13.37 -3.64
C ASP A 209 16.02 12.69 -3.23
N SER A 210 17.12 13.46 -3.29
CA SER A 210 18.45 12.98 -2.94
C SER A 210 18.70 12.92 -1.44
N GLU A 211 17.83 13.51 -0.62
CA GLU A 211 17.98 13.52 0.84
C GLU A 211 17.61 12.15 1.43
N ASP A 212 16.55 11.54 0.93
CA ASP A 212 16.07 10.24 1.42
C ASP A 212 16.24 9.07 0.44
N SER A 213 16.91 9.33 -0.70
CA SER A 213 17.06 8.35 -1.80
C SER A 213 15.71 7.79 -2.21
N SER A 214 14.81 8.66 -2.63
CA SER A 214 13.50 8.29 -3.15
C SER A 214 13.17 9.03 -4.45
N VAL A 215 12.18 8.51 -5.16
CA VAL A 215 11.60 9.17 -6.32
C VAL A 215 10.09 9.26 -6.20
N THR A 216 9.54 10.39 -6.60
CA THR A 216 8.10 10.53 -6.82
C THR A 216 7.82 10.36 -8.30
N ARG A 217 7.02 9.36 -8.67
CA ARG A 217 6.69 9.04 -10.06
C ARG A 217 5.36 9.69 -10.48
N SER A 218 5.20 9.97 -11.77
CA SER A 218 3.89 10.41 -12.30
C SER A 218 2.87 9.26 -12.30
N ASP A 219 1.57 9.60 -12.40
CA ASP A 219 0.50 8.61 -12.57
C ASP A 219 0.74 7.70 -13.79
N GLU A 220 1.21 8.29 -14.89
CA GLU A 220 1.54 7.56 -16.12
C GLU A 220 2.65 6.53 -15.87
N LYS A 221 3.75 6.96 -15.23
CA LYS A 221 4.89 6.08 -14.90
C LYS A 221 4.50 4.96 -13.94
N LEU A 222 3.70 5.24 -12.91
CA LEU A 222 3.21 4.21 -12.00
C LEU A 222 2.35 3.17 -12.74
N ARG A 223 1.45 3.62 -13.65
CA ARG A 223 0.62 2.71 -14.43
C ARG A 223 1.44 1.85 -15.41
N GLU A 224 2.49 2.40 -16.00
CA GLU A 224 3.44 1.64 -16.82
C GLU A 224 4.08 0.51 -16.00
N LEU A 225 4.59 0.81 -14.80
CA LEU A 225 5.22 -0.16 -13.92
C LEU A 225 4.23 -1.22 -13.41
N PHE A 226 3.00 -0.82 -13.04
CA PHE A 226 1.96 -1.78 -12.70
C PHE A 226 1.64 -2.73 -13.87
N ALA A 227 1.57 -2.20 -15.09
CA ALA A 227 1.33 -3.00 -16.27
C ALA A 227 2.49 -3.97 -16.57
N LYS A 228 3.74 -3.54 -16.38
CA LYS A 228 4.94 -4.40 -16.47
C LYS A 228 4.92 -5.51 -15.42
N SER A 229 4.44 -5.22 -14.22
CA SER A 229 4.24 -6.20 -13.15
C SER A 229 3.01 -7.11 -13.37
N SER A 230 2.42 -7.15 -14.56
CA SER A 230 1.21 -7.94 -14.86
C SER A 230 0.01 -7.63 -13.94
N LEU A 231 -0.13 -6.38 -13.51
CA LEU A 231 -1.26 -5.90 -12.73
C LEU A 231 -2.23 -5.08 -13.58
N THR A 232 -3.51 -5.18 -13.25
CA THR A 232 -4.58 -4.33 -13.82
C THR A 232 -5.14 -3.43 -12.74
N VAL A 233 -5.10 -2.12 -12.96
CA VAL A 233 -5.78 -1.14 -12.09
C VAL A 233 -7.29 -1.26 -12.32
N ILE A 234 -8.03 -1.67 -11.29
CA ILE A 234 -9.49 -1.84 -11.34
C ILE A 234 -10.25 -0.63 -10.79
N LYS A 235 -9.57 0.19 -9.97
CA LYS A 235 -10.09 1.46 -9.45
C LYS A 235 -8.94 2.36 -9.06
N ASP A 236 -9.10 3.66 -9.25
CA ASP A 236 -8.22 4.67 -8.65
C ASP A 236 -9.00 5.88 -8.14
N GLU A 237 -8.46 6.55 -7.13
CA GLU A 237 -9.00 7.78 -6.56
C GLU A 237 -7.89 8.73 -6.12
N VAL A 238 -8.10 10.03 -6.30
CA VAL A 238 -7.19 11.05 -5.77
C VAL A 238 -7.60 11.39 -4.35
N GLN A 239 -6.60 11.42 -3.44
CA GLN A 239 -6.77 11.90 -2.08
C GLN A 239 -7.27 13.34 -2.07
N LYS A 240 -8.28 13.62 -1.26
CA LYS A 240 -8.87 14.95 -1.11
C LYS A 240 -8.43 15.63 0.19
N ASN A 241 -8.60 16.94 0.23
CA ASN A 241 -8.43 17.75 1.45
C ASN A 241 -7.03 17.65 2.10
N PHE A 242 -6.00 17.45 1.30
CA PHE A 242 -4.61 17.63 1.72
C PHE A 242 -4.16 19.07 1.46
N PRO A 243 -3.17 19.58 2.22
CA PRO A 243 -2.55 20.87 1.96
C PRO A 243 -2.05 21.00 0.52
N GLY A 244 -2.22 22.20 -0.07
CA GLY A 244 -1.92 22.43 -1.48
C GLY A 244 -0.43 22.43 -1.84
N GLU A 245 0.43 22.56 -0.84
CA GLU A 245 1.90 22.51 -0.97
C GLU A 245 2.44 21.07 -1.08
N LEU A 246 1.63 20.05 -0.73
CA LEU A 246 2.02 18.65 -0.86
C LEU A 246 1.81 18.15 -2.30
N TYR A 247 2.58 17.12 -2.67
CA TYR A 247 2.27 16.35 -3.87
C TYR A 247 0.81 15.87 -3.86
N ARG A 248 0.23 15.74 -5.03
CA ARG A 248 -1.03 15.02 -5.15
C ARG A 248 -0.80 13.57 -4.75
N VAL A 249 -1.73 13.03 -3.98
CA VAL A 249 -1.71 11.63 -3.55
C VAL A 249 -2.80 10.87 -4.27
N LYS A 250 -2.49 9.68 -4.75
CA LYS A 250 -3.43 8.83 -5.47
C LYS A 250 -3.45 7.43 -4.90
N MET A 251 -4.64 6.86 -4.82
CA MET A 251 -4.88 5.47 -4.43
C MET A 251 -5.18 4.63 -5.67
N TYR A 252 -4.66 3.42 -5.71
CA TYR A 252 -4.91 2.44 -6.76
C TYR A 252 -5.30 1.11 -6.14
N ALA A 253 -6.30 0.45 -6.70
CA ALA A 253 -6.64 -0.93 -6.40
C ALA A 253 -6.38 -1.77 -7.63
N MET A 254 -5.68 -2.90 -7.46
CA MET A 254 -5.17 -3.70 -8.56
C MET A 254 -5.38 -5.19 -8.33
N ARG A 255 -5.54 -5.91 -9.42
CA ARG A 255 -5.55 -7.38 -9.46
C ARG A 255 -4.56 -7.89 -10.48
N PRO A 256 -4.05 -9.13 -10.33
CA PRO A 256 -3.30 -9.80 -11.37
C PRO A 256 -4.09 -9.81 -12.69
N LYS A 257 -3.40 -9.66 -13.81
CA LYS A 257 -4.01 -9.90 -15.13
C LYS A 257 -4.42 -11.37 -15.22
N SER A 258 -5.66 -11.61 -15.62
CA SER A 258 -6.17 -12.95 -15.95
C SER A 258 -5.58 -13.47 -17.26
#